data_8c35e8cf3fcda1aac50207e5ea6f6388
#
_entry.id   8c35e8cf3fcda1aac50207e5ea6f6388
#
_cell.length_a   1.000
_cell.length_b   1.000
_cell.length_c   1.000
_cell.angle_alpha   90.00
_cell.angle_beta   90.00
_cell.angle_gamma   90.00
#
_symmetry.space_group_name_H-M   'P 1'
#
loop_
_entity.id
_entity.type
_entity.pdbx_description
1 polymer ?
#
loop_
_entity_poly.entity_id
_entity_poly.type
_entity_poly.pdbx_seq_one_letter_code
_entity_poly.pdbx_strand_id
1 'polypeptide(L)'
;MQLIWMGLSGVLIFLILLSDVGWFETFAPIFYLVMMGLLLVTIFIAPDIKGSHSWLVLGPMRLQPAEFAKIATALMLATTLNRYKFRLNSWRAYGEVFAIVLLPMMLIFLQKEAGSALVYTALFLALYREGLSGIFLGLAFISVVLFVMALSLADTMWGATNAAYWAIATVITFCMCIALLLSPKSRSRLFSWGLVGYAGVYLLALLFNHFFPFDISFVAIGILALLIGYCLWMAVKRFARRYLLVALLGTGCVLYSLSVSFVFDNVLQPHQRGRIAVALGLKEDLKGMGYNVNQAKIAIGSGGLTGKGFLQGTQTKLSYVPEQDTDFIFCTVGEEHGFLGSTALLLFYLLLILRFFYLAERQVNAFGRVYGYCVGSIFLFHLAVNVGMVLGLVPVIGIPLPFFSYGGSSLWGFTILLFIFVRIDADRKREHSQRSF
;
A
#
# COMPACT_ATOMS: atom_id res chain seq x y z
N MET A 1 -6.21 31.18 2.45
CA MET A 1 -6.84 29.94 2.98
C MET A 1 -5.85 29.06 3.75
N GLN A 2 -4.65 28.74 3.19
CA GLN A 2 -3.69 27.83 3.88
C GLN A 2 -3.27 28.32 5.28
N LEU A 3 -3.01 29.61 5.47
CA LEU A 3 -2.66 30.18 6.78
C LEU A 3 -3.77 30.00 7.84
N ILE A 4 -5.04 30.04 7.42
CA ILE A 4 -6.16 29.78 8.33
C ILE A 4 -6.14 28.30 8.77
N TRP A 5 -5.92 27.38 7.84
CA TRP A 5 -5.80 25.95 8.14
C TRP A 5 -4.64 25.66 9.08
N MET A 6 -3.49 26.33 8.87
CA MET A 6 -2.32 26.22 9.76
C MET A 6 -2.62 26.77 11.16
N GLY A 7 -3.29 27.91 11.26
CA GLY A 7 -3.71 28.48 12.56
C GLY A 7 -4.65 27.54 13.33
N LEU A 8 -5.67 27.00 12.64
CA LEU A 8 -6.60 26.03 13.23
C LEU A 8 -5.89 24.72 13.61
N SER A 9 -4.89 24.27 12.82
CA SER A 9 -4.05 23.13 13.20
C SER A 9 -3.28 23.39 14.50
N GLY A 10 -2.79 24.61 14.73
CA GLY A 10 -2.16 25.00 15.99
C GLY A 10 -3.10 24.88 17.20
N VAL A 11 -4.36 25.28 17.03
CA VAL A 11 -5.40 25.09 18.05
C VAL A 11 -5.66 23.61 18.33
N LEU A 12 -5.77 22.79 17.27
CA LEU A 12 -5.95 21.35 17.41
C LEU A 12 -4.77 20.69 18.16
N ILE A 13 -3.54 21.08 17.84
CA ILE A 13 -2.34 20.62 18.55
C ILE A 13 -2.46 20.91 20.04
N PHE A 14 -2.78 22.14 20.39
CA PHE A 14 -2.91 22.56 21.78
C PHE A 14 -3.99 21.75 22.53
N LEU A 15 -5.18 21.57 21.93
CA LEU A 15 -6.26 20.77 22.51
C LEU A 15 -5.87 19.30 22.70
N ILE A 16 -5.19 18.69 21.72
CA ILE A 16 -4.73 17.29 21.80
C ILE A 16 -3.69 17.14 22.91
N LEU A 17 -2.74 18.05 23.02
CA LEU A 17 -1.69 17.98 24.05
C LEU A 17 -2.23 18.16 25.47
N LEU A 18 -3.36 18.87 25.64
CA LEU A 18 -4.05 19.01 26.93
C LEU A 18 -4.94 17.81 27.26
N SER A 19 -5.35 17.01 26.28
CA SER A 19 -6.24 15.88 26.48
C SER A 19 -5.56 14.74 27.24
N ASP A 20 -6.33 13.96 27.98
CA ASP A 20 -5.85 12.72 28.60
C ASP A 20 -5.77 11.59 27.56
N VAL A 21 -4.74 10.75 27.64
CA VAL A 21 -4.57 9.60 26.75
C VAL A 21 -5.69 8.58 26.91
N GLY A 22 -6.21 8.40 28.13
CA GLY A 22 -7.35 7.52 28.40
C GLY A 22 -8.61 7.86 27.60
N TRP A 23 -8.79 9.13 27.23
CA TRP A 23 -9.91 9.56 26.39
C TRP A 23 -9.81 8.95 24.99
N PHE A 24 -8.62 8.97 24.38
CA PHE A 24 -8.43 8.40 23.05
C PHE A 24 -8.72 6.90 23.02
N GLU A 25 -8.31 6.17 24.04
CA GLU A 25 -8.57 4.74 24.16
C GLU A 25 -10.06 4.45 24.40
N THR A 26 -10.68 5.15 25.36
CA THR A 26 -12.09 4.93 25.75
C THR A 26 -13.08 5.29 24.63
N PHE A 27 -12.84 6.40 23.93
CA PHE A 27 -13.75 6.87 22.89
C PHE A 27 -13.40 6.36 21.48
N ALA A 28 -12.31 5.62 21.31
CA ALA A 28 -11.93 5.05 20.00
C ALA A 28 -13.06 4.27 19.31
N PRO A 29 -13.82 3.38 19.97
CA PRO A 29 -14.94 2.66 19.33
C PRO A 29 -16.05 3.59 18.87
N ILE A 30 -16.39 4.61 19.68
CA ILE A 30 -17.44 5.58 19.33
C ILE A 30 -16.97 6.43 18.15
N PHE A 31 -15.74 6.92 18.19
CA PHE A 31 -15.17 7.69 17.09
C PHE A 31 -15.12 6.89 15.80
N TYR A 32 -14.74 5.60 15.88
CA TYR A 32 -14.75 4.70 14.73
C TYR A 32 -16.16 4.54 14.15
N LEU A 33 -17.17 4.27 14.97
CA LEU A 33 -18.57 4.10 14.51
C LEU A 33 -19.11 5.40 13.88
N VAL A 34 -18.84 6.55 14.48
CA VAL A 34 -19.23 7.86 13.92
C VAL A 34 -18.59 8.07 12.56
N MET A 35 -17.28 7.75 12.41
CA MET A 35 -16.60 7.89 11.13
C MET A 35 -17.11 6.90 10.08
N MET A 36 -17.46 5.67 10.46
CA MET A 36 -18.09 4.71 9.54
C MET A 36 -19.47 5.21 9.07
N GLY A 37 -20.28 5.74 9.99
CA GLY A 37 -21.55 6.38 9.65
C GLY A 37 -21.36 7.58 8.72
N LEU A 38 -20.37 8.43 8.98
CA LEU A 38 -20.06 9.58 8.14
C LEU A 38 -19.58 9.16 6.73
N LEU A 39 -18.73 8.14 6.62
CA LEU A 39 -18.33 7.58 5.34
C LEU A 39 -19.53 7.04 4.55
N LEU A 40 -20.44 6.34 5.23
CA LEU A 40 -21.65 5.82 4.60
C LEU A 40 -22.56 6.95 4.09
N VAL A 41 -22.80 7.96 4.93
CA VAL A 41 -23.62 9.14 4.58
C VAL A 41 -23.00 9.91 3.41
N THR A 42 -21.69 10.01 3.36
CA THR A 42 -20.95 10.69 2.29
C THR A 42 -21.24 10.07 0.91
N ILE A 43 -21.43 8.74 0.82
CA ILE A 43 -21.76 8.05 -0.45
C ILE A 43 -23.03 8.63 -1.10
N PHE A 44 -24.02 9.04 -0.28
CA PHE A 44 -25.32 9.50 -0.77
C PHE A 44 -25.43 11.02 -0.90
N ILE A 45 -24.71 11.80 -0.09
CA ILE A 45 -24.87 13.26 -0.01
C ILE A 45 -23.75 14.00 -0.74
N ALA A 46 -22.56 13.41 -0.90
CA ALA A 46 -21.44 14.10 -1.51
C ALA A 46 -21.68 14.38 -3.00
N PRO A 47 -21.41 15.60 -3.48
CA PRO A 47 -21.45 15.91 -4.91
C PRO A 47 -20.33 15.13 -5.64
N ASP A 48 -20.56 14.88 -6.92
CA ASP A 48 -19.52 14.31 -7.78
C ASP A 48 -18.44 15.37 -8.04
N ILE A 49 -17.24 15.14 -7.52
CA ILE A 49 -16.07 15.99 -7.73
C ILE A 49 -14.99 15.15 -8.39
N LYS A 50 -14.68 15.43 -9.65
CA LYS A 50 -13.68 14.69 -10.44
C LYS A 50 -13.94 13.16 -10.49
N GLY A 51 -15.20 12.74 -10.47
CA GLY A 51 -15.62 11.34 -10.54
C GLY A 51 -15.62 10.62 -9.18
N SER A 52 -15.46 11.31 -8.06
CA SER A 52 -15.56 10.74 -6.71
C SER A 52 -16.63 11.42 -5.86
N HIS A 53 -17.27 10.66 -4.97
CA HIS A 53 -18.26 11.11 -3.99
C HIS A 53 -17.67 11.10 -2.58
N SER A 54 -16.53 11.74 -2.38
CA SER A 54 -15.71 11.65 -1.15
C SER A 54 -15.61 12.96 -0.37
N TRP A 55 -16.15 14.07 -0.90
CA TRP A 55 -16.00 15.40 -0.34
C TRP A 55 -17.32 15.94 0.20
N LEU A 56 -17.36 16.25 1.49
CA LEU A 56 -18.43 17.01 2.09
C LEU A 56 -18.16 18.50 1.89
N VAL A 57 -19.06 19.17 1.19
CA VAL A 57 -18.96 20.63 0.93
C VAL A 57 -19.78 21.36 1.97
N LEU A 58 -19.09 22.07 2.87
CA LEU A 58 -19.67 22.88 3.94
C LEU A 58 -19.38 24.37 3.67
N GLY A 59 -20.14 24.96 2.75
CA GLY A 59 -19.90 26.33 2.29
C GLY A 59 -18.53 26.44 1.58
N PRO A 60 -17.61 27.31 2.03
CA PRO A 60 -16.30 27.45 1.42
C PRO A 60 -15.32 26.32 1.80
N MET A 61 -15.67 25.49 2.78
CA MET A 61 -14.83 24.41 3.27
C MET A 61 -15.19 23.09 2.60
N ARG A 62 -14.17 22.32 2.22
CA ARG A 62 -14.30 20.94 1.73
C ARG A 62 -13.63 20.02 2.75
N LEU A 63 -14.38 19.07 3.27
CA LEU A 63 -13.90 18.10 4.23
C LEU A 63 -13.96 16.71 3.61
N GLN A 64 -12.86 15.99 3.71
CA GLN A 64 -12.76 14.61 3.24
C GLN A 64 -12.81 13.65 4.44
N PRO A 65 -13.94 12.96 4.68
CA PRO A 65 -14.08 12.09 5.85
C PRO A 65 -13.06 10.96 5.91
N ALA A 66 -12.56 10.48 4.77
CA ALA A 66 -11.53 9.44 4.67
C ALA A 66 -10.24 9.81 5.43
N GLU A 67 -9.88 11.12 5.48
CA GLU A 67 -8.71 11.60 6.19
C GLU A 67 -8.82 11.39 7.71
N PHE A 68 -10.01 11.59 8.27
CA PHE A 68 -10.28 11.38 9.69
C PHE A 68 -10.58 9.91 10.03
N ALA A 69 -11.16 9.18 9.10
CA ALA A 69 -11.43 7.75 9.28
C ALA A 69 -10.13 6.94 9.45
N LYS A 70 -9.00 7.35 8.87
CA LYS A 70 -7.67 6.74 9.10
C LYS A 70 -7.28 6.81 10.59
N ILE A 71 -7.53 7.96 11.23
CA ILE A 71 -7.23 8.17 12.64
C ILE A 71 -8.11 7.27 13.50
N ALA A 72 -9.41 7.27 13.22
CA ALA A 72 -10.38 6.44 13.93
C ALA A 72 -10.04 4.94 13.82
N THR A 73 -9.64 4.49 12.63
CA THR A 73 -9.22 3.11 12.40
C THR A 73 -7.94 2.76 13.15
N ALA A 74 -6.94 3.64 13.15
CA ALA A 74 -5.70 3.46 13.90
C ALA A 74 -5.95 3.37 15.42
N LEU A 75 -6.81 4.24 15.97
CA LEU A 75 -7.23 4.20 17.38
C LEU A 75 -8.00 2.92 17.70
N MET A 76 -8.95 2.53 16.86
CA MET A 76 -9.75 1.31 17.07
C MET A 76 -8.89 0.05 17.03
N LEU A 77 -7.90 -0.03 16.11
CA LEU A 77 -6.92 -1.12 16.07
C LEU A 77 -6.08 -1.15 17.36
N ALA A 78 -5.58 0.01 17.79
CA ALA A 78 -4.77 0.12 18.99
C ALA A 78 -5.55 -0.32 20.24
N THR A 79 -6.79 0.11 20.39
CA THR A 79 -7.68 -0.30 21.49
C THR A 79 -8.01 -1.79 21.44
N THR A 80 -8.29 -2.33 20.24
CA THR A 80 -8.62 -3.76 20.08
C THR A 80 -7.43 -4.64 20.45
N LEU A 81 -6.23 -4.30 19.97
CA LEU A 81 -5.02 -5.07 20.26
C LEU A 81 -4.50 -4.89 21.70
N ASN A 82 -4.93 -3.82 22.39
CA ASN A 82 -4.61 -3.59 23.81
C ASN A 82 -5.54 -4.35 24.78
N ARG A 83 -6.61 -4.99 24.30
CA ARG A 83 -7.52 -5.77 25.17
C ARG A 83 -6.79 -6.90 25.88
N TYR A 84 -7.17 -7.15 27.13
CA TYR A 84 -6.58 -8.22 27.95
C TYR A 84 -6.63 -9.59 27.25
N LYS A 85 -5.50 -10.29 27.19
CA LYS A 85 -5.30 -11.57 26.51
C LYS A 85 -5.63 -11.62 25.00
N PHE A 86 -5.80 -10.49 24.33
CA PHE A 86 -5.98 -10.50 22.88
C PHE A 86 -4.67 -10.94 22.18
N ARG A 87 -4.77 -11.93 21.31
CA ARG A 87 -3.65 -12.43 20.51
C ARG A 87 -4.13 -12.74 19.09
N LEU A 88 -3.36 -12.37 18.09
CA LEU A 88 -3.60 -12.69 16.67
C LEU A 88 -3.22 -14.15 16.35
N ASN A 89 -3.92 -15.12 16.96
CA ASN A 89 -3.69 -16.55 16.76
C ASN A 89 -4.97 -17.36 16.48
N SER A 90 -6.12 -16.71 16.40
CA SER A 90 -7.41 -17.34 16.13
C SER A 90 -8.12 -16.70 14.94
N TRP A 91 -8.94 -17.47 14.24
CA TRP A 91 -9.74 -16.96 13.12
C TRP A 91 -10.67 -15.82 13.50
N ARG A 92 -11.18 -15.83 14.74
CA ARG A 92 -12.02 -14.74 15.27
C ARG A 92 -11.23 -13.44 15.43
N ALA A 93 -10.02 -13.53 15.97
CA ALA A 93 -9.14 -12.36 16.13
C ALA A 93 -8.73 -11.79 14.76
N TYR A 94 -8.39 -12.63 13.80
CA TYR A 94 -8.15 -12.19 12.42
C TYR A 94 -9.39 -11.52 11.84
N GLY A 95 -10.58 -12.13 11.97
CA GLY A 95 -11.83 -11.57 11.46
C GLY A 95 -12.15 -10.20 12.05
N GLU A 96 -11.97 -10.01 13.38
CA GLU A 96 -12.20 -8.74 14.05
C GLU A 96 -11.26 -7.65 13.53
N VAL A 97 -9.97 -7.93 13.45
CA VAL A 97 -8.96 -6.95 12.99
C VAL A 97 -9.11 -6.63 11.51
N PHE A 98 -9.35 -7.64 10.67
CA PHE A 98 -9.61 -7.42 9.25
C PHE A 98 -10.90 -6.62 9.02
N ALA A 99 -11.97 -6.87 9.79
CA ALA A 99 -13.19 -6.09 9.67
C ALA A 99 -12.95 -4.60 9.99
N ILE A 100 -12.13 -4.29 11.02
CA ILE A 100 -11.79 -2.91 11.39
C ILE A 100 -11.04 -2.19 10.25
N VAL A 101 -10.17 -2.89 9.50
CA VAL A 101 -9.40 -2.28 8.41
C VAL A 101 -10.18 -2.27 7.10
N LEU A 102 -10.85 -3.37 6.78
CA LEU A 102 -11.50 -3.54 5.48
C LEU A 102 -12.83 -2.78 5.36
N LEU A 103 -13.56 -2.58 6.47
CA LEU A 103 -14.84 -1.87 6.43
C LEU A 103 -14.68 -0.42 5.92
N PRO A 104 -13.83 0.44 6.52
CA PRO A 104 -13.62 1.78 5.98
C PRO A 104 -13.03 1.75 4.57
N MET A 105 -12.12 0.82 4.28
CA MET A 105 -11.55 0.65 2.94
C MET A 105 -12.63 0.37 1.89
N MET A 106 -13.59 -0.51 2.18
CA MET A 106 -14.73 -0.82 1.30
C MET A 106 -15.64 0.40 1.11
N LEU A 107 -15.97 1.12 2.20
CA LEU A 107 -16.83 2.31 2.12
C LEU A 107 -16.19 3.41 1.26
N ILE A 108 -14.89 3.64 1.42
CA ILE A 108 -14.14 4.62 0.62
C ILE A 108 -14.03 4.18 -0.84
N PHE A 109 -13.86 2.88 -1.09
CA PHE A 109 -13.85 2.34 -2.44
C PHE A 109 -15.22 2.53 -3.15
N LEU A 110 -16.34 2.37 -2.42
CA LEU A 110 -17.68 2.67 -2.92
C LEU A 110 -17.89 4.15 -3.26
N GLN A 111 -17.14 5.07 -2.61
CA GLN A 111 -17.09 6.49 -2.95
C GLN A 111 -16.29 6.76 -4.23
N LYS A 112 -15.75 5.75 -4.89
CA LYS A 112 -14.85 5.82 -6.04
C LYS A 112 -13.51 6.51 -5.75
N GLU A 113 -13.05 6.46 -4.50
CA GLU A 113 -11.81 7.08 -4.01
C GLU A 113 -10.76 5.99 -3.73
N ALA A 114 -10.22 5.39 -4.80
CA ALA A 114 -9.28 4.27 -4.66
C ALA A 114 -7.97 4.66 -3.94
N GLY A 115 -7.50 5.90 -4.10
CA GLY A 115 -6.27 6.38 -3.47
C GLY A 115 -6.35 6.33 -1.95
N SER A 116 -7.35 6.97 -1.38
CA SER A 116 -7.57 6.97 0.07
C SER A 116 -7.85 5.57 0.63
N ALA A 117 -8.54 4.70 -0.13
CA ALA A 117 -8.77 3.31 0.27
C ALA A 117 -7.47 2.51 0.38
N LEU A 118 -6.54 2.68 -0.57
CA LEU A 118 -5.25 1.97 -0.58
C LEU A 118 -4.37 2.30 0.62
N VAL A 119 -4.51 3.50 1.22
CA VAL A 119 -3.75 3.88 2.43
C VAL A 119 -3.98 2.90 3.59
N TYR A 120 -5.17 2.31 3.68
CA TYR A 120 -5.49 1.35 4.74
C TYR A 120 -4.67 0.07 4.65
N THR A 121 -4.13 -0.26 3.48
CA THR A 121 -3.20 -1.40 3.33
C THR A 121 -1.92 -1.21 4.12
N ALA A 122 -1.50 0.02 4.40
CA ALA A 122 -0.36 0.31 5.25
C ALA A 122 -0.53 -0.21 6.68
N LEU A 123 -1.77 -0.30 7.18
CA LEU A 123 -2.06 -0.78 8.53
C LEU A 123 -1.69 -2.26 8.72
N PHE A 124 -1.60 -3.04 7.64
CA PHE A 124 -1.11 -4.42 7.71
C PHE A 124 0.35 -4.53 8.16
N LEU A 125 1.18 -3.48 7.98
CA LEU A 125 2.53 -3.42 8.55
C LEU A 125 2.50 -3.36 10.07
N ALA A 126 1.59 -2.53 10.64
CA ALA A 126 1.38 -2.47 12.08
C ALA A 126 0.87 -3.80 12.64
N LEU A 127 -0.06 -4.45 11.94
CA LEU A 127 -0.57 -5.77 12.32
C LEU A 127 0.48 -6.86 12.25
N TYR A 128 1.37 -6.82 11.26
CA TYR A 128 2.49 -7.75 11.14
C TYR A 128 3.41 -7.65 12.37
N ARG A 129 3.69 -6.43 12.82
CA ARG A 129 4.48 -6.22 14.05
C ARG A 129 3.82 -6.83 15.29
N GLU A 130 2.48 -6.82 15.36
CA GLU A 130 1.70 -7.38 16.47
C GLU A 130 1.41 -8.89 16.35
N GLY A 131 2.03 -9.56 15.37
CA GLY A 131 1.98 -11.01 15.22
C GLY A 131 1.07 -11.53 14.11
N LEU A 132 0.60 -10.67 13.20
CA LEU A 132 -0.03 -11.13 11.97
C LEU A 132 0.98 -11.96 11.17
N SER A 133 0.56 -13.11 10.67
CA SER A 133 1.46 -13.96 9.86
C SER A 133 2.00 -13.20 8.65
N GLY A 134 3.33 -13.28 8.43
CA GLY A 134 3.99 -12.71 7.26
C GLY A 134 3.48 -13.24 5.92
N ILE A 135 2.74 -14.34 5.94
CA ILE A 135 2.09 -14.89 4.74
C ILE A 135 1.15 -13.86 4.11
N PHE A 136 0.41 -13.07 4.89
CA PHE A 136 -0.50 -12.04 4.36
C PHE A 136 0.25 -10.94 3.62
N LEU A 137 1.38 -10.47 4.16
CA LEU A 137 2.24 -9.50 3.46
C LEU A 137 2.90 -10.10 2.23
N GLY A 138 3.35 -11.35 2.32
CA GLY A 138 3.89 -12.10 1.19
C GLY A 138 2.87 -12.26 0.07
N LEU A 139 1.63 -12.62 0.40
CA LEU A 139 0.53 -12.73 -0.57
C LEU A 139 0.22 -11.37 -1.22
N ALA A 140 0.17 -10.29 -0.43
CA ALA A 140 -0.05 -8.95 -0.98
C ALA A 140 1.08 -8.56 -1.96
N PHE A 141 2.35 -8.81 -1.59
CA PHE A 141 3.49 -8.55 -2.45
C PHE A 141 3.43 -9.37 -3.75
N ILE A 142 3.20 -10.68 -3.64
CA ILE A 142 3.08 -11.57 -4.80
C ILE A 142 1.92 -11.14 -5.70
N SER A 143 0.78 -10.73 -5.14
CA SER A 143 -0.36 -10.23 -5.92
C SER A 143 0.02 -9.00 -6.74
N VAL A 144 0.77 -8.06 -6.17
CA VAL A 144 1.25 -6.88 -6.92
C VAL A 144 2.22 -7.30 -8.03
N VAL A 145 3.16 -8.19 -7.74
CA VAL A 145 4.11 -8.71 -8.76
C VAL A 145 3.38 -9.39 -9.90
N LEU A 146 2.44 -10.30 -9.59
CA LEU A 146 1.66 -11.00 -10.60
C LEU A 146 0.76 -10.05 -11.41
N PHE A 147 0.19 -9.02 -10.77
CA PHE A 147 -0.59 -7.99 -11.44
C PHE A 147 0.25 -7.23 -12.48
N VAL A 148 1.43 -6.74 -12.06
CA VAL A 148 2.34 -6.03 -12.96
C VAL A 148 2.79 -6.93 -14.11
N MET A 149 3.18 -8.18 -13.81
CA MET A 149 3.64 -9.13 -14.84
C MET A 149 2.53 -9.50 -15.81
N ALA A 150 1.30 -9.72 -15.33
CA ALA A 150 0.16 -10.08 -16.18
C ALA A 150 -0.17 -8.99 -17.20
N LEU A 151 -0.01 -7.71 -16.82
CA LEU A 151 -0.30 -6.60 -17.71
C LEU A 151 0.90 -6.17 -18.54
N SER A 152 2.09 -6.04 -17.93
CA SER A 152 3.28 -5.53 -18.65
C SER A 152 3.84 -6.50 -19.67
N LEU A 153 3.64 -7.80 -19.47
CA LEU A 153 4.16 -8.83 -20.37
C LEU A 153 3.08 -9.43 -21.29
N ALA A 154 1.82 -8.96 -21.21
CA ALA A 154 0.69 -9.55 -21.92
C ALA A 154 0.96 -9.74 -23.43
N ASP A 155 1.45 -8.68 -24.08
CA ASP A 155 1.73 -8.66 -25.53
C ASP A 155 3.20 -8.89 -25.87
N THR A 156 4.03 -9.26 -24.87
CA THR A 156 5.48 -9.45 -25.08
C THR A 156 5.76 -10.89 -25.48
N MET A 157 6.41 -11.04 -26.65
CA MET A 157 6.87 -12.35 -27.14
C MET A 157 8.39 -12.40 -27.13
N TRP A 158 8.96 -13.46 -26.53
CA TRP A 158 10.40 -13.75 -26.59
C TRP A 158 10.64 -14.90 -27.58
N GLY A 159 10.86 -14.54 -28.84
CA GLY A 159 10.85 -15.52 -29.93
C GLY A 159 9.46 -16.15 -30.09
N ALA A 160 9.36 -17.47 -29.91
CA ALA A 160 8.09 -18.20 -29.95
C ALA A 160 7.37 -18.24 -28.59
N THR A 161 8.01 -17.75 -27.49
CA THR A 161 7.51 -17.89 -26.12
C THR A 161 6.68 -16.67 -25.69
N ASN A 162 5.49 -16.93 -25.16
CA ASN A 162 4.71 -15.87 -24.49
C ASN A 162 5.36 -15.55 -23.14
N ALA A 163 5.88 -14.31 -23.02
CA ALA A 163 6.63 -13.87 -21.86
C ALA A 163 5.78 -13.85 -20.57
N ALA A 164 4.50 -13.45 -20.65
CA ALA A 164 3.60 -13.38 -19.49
C ALA A 164 3.36 -14.76 -18.88
N TYR A 165 2.92 -15.73 -19.69
CA TYR A 165 2.63 -17.08 -19.19
C TYR A 165 3.87 -17.76 -18.62
N TRP A 166 5.01 -17.60 -19.31
CA TRP A 166 6.28 -18.12 -18.86
C TRP A 166 6.70 -17.56 -17.51
N ALA A 167 6.71 -16.24 -17.38
CA ALA A 167 7.18 -15.55 -16.19
C ALA A 167 6.26 -15.79 -14.98
N ILE A 168 4.94 -15.71 -15.18
CA ILE A 168 3.94 -15.95 -14.14
C ILE A 168 4.05 -17.39 -13.63
N ALA A 169 4.08 -18.39 -14.51
CA ALA A 169 4.20 -19.80 -14.11
C ALA A 169 5.50 -20.05 -13.34
N THR A 170 6.61 -19.44 -13.76
CA THR A 170 7.91 -19.54 -13.08
C THR A 170 7.89 -18.94 -11.68
N VAL A 171 7.33 -17.73 -11.53
CA VAL A 171 7.22 -17.05 -10.21
C VAL A 171 6.33 -17.84 -9.25
N ILE A 172 5.17 -18.32 -9.71
CA ILE A 172 4.27 -19.13 -8.88
C ILE A 172 4.96 -20.44 -8.45
N THR A 173 5.62 -21.13 -9.37
CA THR A 173 6.37 -22.35 -9.07
C THR A 173 7.46 -22.08 -8.02
N PHE A 174 8.22 -21.01 -8.18
CA PHE A 174 9.27 -20.61 -7.24
C PHE A 174 8.70 -20.32 -5.85
N CYS A 175 7.58 -19.57 -5.75
CA CYS A 175 6.90 -19.29 -4.49
C CYS A 175 6.40 -20.59 -3.81
N MET A 176 5.82 -21.52 -4.58
CA MET A 176 5.39 -22.82 -4.06
C MET A 176 6.58 -23.63 -3.52
N CYS A 177 7.69 -23.65 -4.23
CA CYS A 177 8.92 -24.31 -3.81
C CYS A 177 9.46 -23.71 -2.50
N ILE A 178 9.51 -22.37 -2.38
CA ILE A 178 9.91 -21.70 -1.13
C ILE A 178 8.97 -22.09 0.02
N ALA A 179 7.66 -22.05 -0.20
CA ALA A 179 6.66 -22.41 0.82
C ALA A 179 6.82 -23.86 1.31
N LEU A 180 7.21 -24.77 0.43
CA LEU A 180 7.54 -26.16 0.77
C LEU A 180 8.87 -26.26 1.53
N LEU A 181 9.91 -25.51 1.14
CA LEU A 181 11.25 -25.52 1.77
C LEU A 181 11.22 -24.96 3.20
N LEU A 182 10.46 -23.89 3.43
CA LEU A 182 10.33 -23.26 4.75
C LEU A 182 9.58 -24.17 5.75
N SER A 183 9.00 -25.27 5.30
CA SER A 183 8.29 -26.20 6.16
C SER A 183 9.25 -27.24 6.78
N PRO A 184 9.43 -27.28 8.13
CA PRO A 184 10.45 -28.10 8.80
C PRO A 184 10.34 -29.61 8.55
N LYS A 185 9.14 -30.11 8.24
CA LYS A 185 8.87 -31.53 7.97
C LYS A 185 9.01 -31.93 6.49
N SER A 186 9.34 -30.99 5.60
CA SER A 186 9.42 -31.21 4.14
C SER A 186 10.86 -31.45 3.62
N ARG A 187 11.87 -31.39 4.48
CA ARG A 187 13.27 -31.57 4.12
C ARG A 187 13.57 -33.05 3.78
N SER A 188 12.77 -33.63 2.89
CA SER A 188 13.07 -34.97 2.34
C SER A 188 14.04 -34.81 1.17
N ARG A 189 15.01 -35.74 1.07
CA ARG A 189 15.92 -35.84 -0.07
C ARG A 189 15.18 -35.83 -1.42
N LEU A 190 13.99 -36.40 -1.48
CA LEU A 190 13.10 -36.43 -2.64
C LEU A 190 12.70 -35.00 -3.11
N PHE A 191 12.48 -34.05 -2.18
CA PHE A 191 12.13 -32.68 -2.56
C PHE A 191 13.34 -31.91 -3.11
N SER A 192 14.53 -32.12 -2.54
CA SER A 192 15.78 -31.53 -3.05
C SER A 192 16.10 -32.05 -4.44
N TRP A 193 15.92 -33.35 -4.69
CA TRP A 193 16.07 -33.97 -6.03
C TRP A 193 14.99 -33.46 -7.01
N GLY A 194 13.78 -33.22 -6.54
CA GLY A 194 12.71 -32.59 -7.34
C GLY A 194 13.06 -31.20 -7.83
N LEU A 195 13.70 -30.38 -6.97
CA LEU A 195 14.18 -29.05 -7.33
C LEU A 195 15.33 -29.11 -8.38
N VAL A 196 16.26 -30.03 -8.19
CA VAL A 196 17.34 -30.26 -9.18
C VAL A 196 16.75 -30.74 -10.49
N GLY A 197 15.79 -31.67 -10.45
CA GLY A 197 15.05 -32.13 -11.63
C GLY A 197 14.31 -31.00 -12.35
N TYR A 198 13.64 -30.09 -11.60
CA TYR A 198 13.02 -28.89 -12.14
C TYR A 198 14.02 -28.02 -12.90
N ALA A 199 15.14 -27.67 -12.25
CA ALA A 199 16.18 -26.87 -12.89
C ALA A 199 16.77 -27.57 -14.14
N GLY A 200 16.94 -28.90 -14.07
CA GLY A 200 17.42 -29.72 -15.20
C GLY A 200 16.46 -29.72 -16.39
N VAL A 201 15.17 -29.97 -16.18
CA VAL A 201 14.15 -29.93 -17.24
C VAL A 201 14.06 -28.54 -17.86
N TYR A 202 14.17 -27.50 -17.03
CA TYR A 202 14.11 -26.13 -17.51
C TYR A 202 15.33 -25.75 -18.36
N LEU A 203 16.53 -26.14 -17.93
CA LEU A 203 17.77 -25.95 -18.69
C LEU A 203 17.73 -26.71 -20.02
N LEU A 204 17.25 -27.97 -20.02
CA LEU A 204 17.08 -28.77 -21.23
C LEU A 204 16.08 -28.11 -22.19
N ALA A 205 14.97 -27.58 -21.68
CA ALA A 205 13.99 -26.87 -22.49
C ALA A 205 14.59 -25.62 -23.14
N LEU A 206 15.39 -24.86 -22.40
CA LEU A 206 16.10 -23.67 -22.93
C LEU A 206 17.13 -24.04 -24.00
N LEU A 207 17.90 -25.09 -23.77
CA LEU A 207 18.87 -25.61 -24.75
C LEU A 207 18.17 -26.11 -26.01
N PHE A 208 17.06 -26.84 -25.86
CA PHE A 208 16.30 -27.38 -26.99
C PHE A 208 15.64 -26.24 -27.79
N ASN A 209 15.15 -25.20 -27.14
CA ASN A 209 14.56 -24.02 -27.78
C ASN A 209 15.57 -23.25 -28.65
N HIS A 210 16.86 -23.34 -28.33
CA HIS A 210 17.92 -22.74 -29.17
C HIS A 210 18.03 -23.41 -30.56
N PHE A 211 17.76 -24.72 -30.63
CA PHE A 211 17.82 -25.46 -31.88
C PHE A 211 16.47 -25.57 -32.60
N PHE A 212 15.40 -25.69 -31.84
CA PHE A 212 14.02 -25.84 -32.33
C PHE A 212 13.13 -24.81 -31.57
N PRO A 213 12.84 -23.65 -32.17
CA PRO A 213 12.04 -22.62 -31.49
C PRO A 213 10.63 -23.14 -31.22
N PHE A 214 10.28 -23.27 -29.94
CA PHE A 214 8.95 -23.63 -29.45
C PHE A 214 8.58 -22.76 -28.24
N ASP A 215 7.30 -22.69 -27.89
CA ASP A 215 6.85 -21.91 -26.76
C ASP A 215 7.18 -22.59 -25.42
N ILE A 216 8.24 -22.09 -24.73
CA ILE A 216 8.68 -22.61 -23.43
C ILE A 216 7.62 -22.38 -22.33
N SER A 217 6.65 -21.50 -22.53
CA SER A 217 5.58 -21.26 -21.54
C SER A 217 4.79 -22.54 -21.25
N PHE A 218 4.60 -23.42 -22.25
CA PHE A 218 3.97 -24.73 -22.03
C PHE A 218 4.74 -25.64 -21.08
N VAL A 219 6.08 -25.58 -21.11
CA VAL A 219 6.92 -26.33 -20.17
C VAL A 219 6.76 -25.77 -18.77
N ALA A 220 6.79 -24.44 -18.61
CA ALA A 220 6.62 -23.78 -17.32
C ALA A 220 5.24 -24.06 -16.71
N ILE A 221 4.18 -23.98 -17.52
CA ILE A 221 2.80 -24.30 -17.11
C ILE A 221 2.67 -25.79 -16.76
N GLY A 222 3.26 -26.68 -17.57
CA GLY A 222 3.27 -28.12 -17.31
C GLY A 222 3.92 -28.46 -15.99
N ILE A 223 5.08 -27.87 -15.67
CA ILE A 223 5.77 -28.06 -14.40
C ILE A 223 4.93 -27.53 -13.23
N LEU A 224 4.33 -26.34 -13.38
CA LEU A 224 3.42 -25.77 -12.37
C LEU A 224 2.23 -26.69 -12.09
N ALA A 225 1.60 -27.21 -13.15
CA ALA A 225 0.47 -28.15 -13.04
C ALA A 225 0.89 -29.46 -12.32
N LEU A 226 2.07 -30.01 -12.68
CA LEU A 226 2.62 -31.19 -12.01
C LEU A 226 2.92 -30.93 -10.52
N LEU A 227 3.45 -29.76 -10.18
CA LEU A 227 3.72 -29.40 -8.79
C LEU A 227 2.42 -29.23 -7.98
N ILE A 228 1.40 -28.59 -8.54
CA ILE A 228 0.06 -28.48 -7.92
C ILE A 228 -0.53 -29.89 -7.73
N GLY A 229 -0.51 -30.72 -8.76
CA GLY A 229 -0.98 -32.10 -8.72
C GLY A 229 -0.25 -32.95 -7.67
N TYR A 230 1.09 -32.84 -7.60
CA TYR A 230 1.89 -33.48 -6.55
C TYR A 230 1.49 -33.02 -5.14
N CYS A 231 1.29 -31.71 -4.94
CA CYS A 231 0.86 -31.20 -3.66
C CYS A 231 -0.54 -31.70 -3.27
N LEU A 232 -1.49 -31.75 -4.21
CA LEU A 232 -2.82 -32.31 -3.98
C LEU A 232 -2.76 -33.80 -3.64
N TRP A 233 -2.00 -34.58 -4.41
CA TRP A 233 -1.80 -36.00 -4.13
C TRP A 233 -1.20 -36.26 -2.74
N MET A 234 -0.17 -35.48 -2.36
CA MET A 234 0.45 -35.59 -1.04
C MET A 234 -0.46 -35.12 0.08
N ALA A 235 -1.33 -34.13 -0.19
CA ALA A 235 -2.33 -33.67 0.76
C ALA A 235 -3.32 -34.79 1.10
N VAL A 236 -3.80 -35.53 0.09
CA VAL A 236 -4.70 -36.68 0.26
C VAL A 236 -3.98 -37.86 0.91
N LYS A 237 -2.82 -38.28 0.36
CA LYS A 237 -2.08 -39.47 0.82
C LYS A 237 -1.58 -39.36 2.26
N ARG A 238 -1.13 -38.18 2.68
CA ARG A 238 -0.53 -37.94 4.01
C ARG A 238 -1.44 -37.19 4.98
N PHE A 239 -2.67 -36.81 4.55
CA PHE A 239 -3.58 -35.94 5.32
C PHE A 239 -2.88 -34.68 5.85
N ALA A 240 -1.93 -34.15 5.09
CA ALA A 240 -1.06 -33.06 5.52
C ALA A 240 -1.58 -31.73 4.99
N ARG A 241 -2.25 -30.97 5.85
CA ARG A 241 -2.86 -29.66 5.55
C ARG A 241 -1.94 -28.69 4.83
N ARG A 242 -0.63 -28.76 5.07
CA ARG A 242 0.36 -27.85 4.43
C ARG A 242 0.42 -28.01 2.92
N TYR A 243 0.40 -29.27 2.40
CA TYR A 243 0.42 -29.50 0.96
C TYR A 243 -0.85 -28.99 0.30
N LEU A 244 -1.99 -29.15 1.01
CA LEU A 244 -3.26 -28.57 0.57
C LEU A 244 -3.17 -27.04 0.51
N LEU A 245 -2.62 -26.39 1.54
CA LEU A 245 -2.46 -24.93 1.57
C LEU A 245 -1.54 -24.44 0.44
N VAL A 246 -0.43 -25.12 0.15
CA VAL A 246 0.47 -24.76 -0.95
C VAL A 246 -0.20 -24.96 -2.31
N ALA A 247 -0.97 -26.04 -2.48
CA ALA A 247 -1.73 -26.27 -3.70
C ALA A 247 -2.81 -25.19 -3.91
N LEU A 248 -3.56 -24.85 -2.86
CA LEU A 248 -4.56 -23.75 -2.89
C LEU A 248 -3.92 -22.41 -3.20
N LEU A 249 -2.74 -22.14 -2.63
CA LEU A 249 -1.99 -20.92 -2.91
C LEU A 249 -1.57 -20.86 -4.39
N GLY A 250 -0.98 -21.93 -4.93
CA GLY A 250 -0.58 -21.99 -6.34
C GLY A 250 -1.80 -21.82 -7.28
N THR A 251 -2.86 -22.59 -7.04
CA THR A 251 -4.10 -22.49 -7.83
C THR A 251 -4.73 -21.09 -7.73
N GLY A 252 -4.77 -20.52 -6.51
CA GLY A 252 -5.26 -19.16 -6.28
C GLY A 252 -4.47 -18.10 -7.04
N CYS A 253 -3.12 -18.20 -7.07
CA CYS A 253 -2.27 -17.31 -7.85
C CYS A 253 -2.51 -17.44 -9.37
N VAL A 254 -2.74 -18.65 -9.88
CA VAL A 254 -3.10 -18.86 -11.29
C VAL A 254 -4.44 -18.20 -11.60
N LEU A 255 -5.47 -18.48 -10.81
CA LEU A 255 -6.81 -17.89 -11.00
C LEU A 255 -6.75 -16.37 -10.89
N TYR A 256 -5.98 -15.84 -9.94
CA TYR A 256 -5.77 -14.40 -9.81
C TYR A 256 -5.15 -13.81 -11.09
N SER A 257 -4.07 -14.39 -11.60
CA SER A 257 -3.39 -13.90 -12.80
C SER A 257 -4.30 -13.91 -14.03
N LEU A 258 -5.14 -14.93 -14.19
CA LEU A 258 -6.14 -15.00 -15.25
C LEU A 258 -7.26 -13.93 -15.07
N SER A 259 -7.65 -13.69 -13.81
CA SER A 259 -8.68 -12.68 -13.52
C SER A 259 -8.18 -11.25 -13.74
N VAL A 260 -6.87 -10.99 -13.60
CA VAL A 260 -6.28 -9.66 -13.80
C VAL A 260 -6.55 -9.15 -15.21
N SER A 261 -6.22 -9.93 -16.24
CA SER A 261 -6.47 -9.55 -17.64
C SER A 261 -7.96 -9.35 -17.90
N PHE A 262 -8.80 -10.29 -17.41
CA PHE A 262 -10.26 -10.17 -17.57
C PHE A 262 -10.81 -8.89 -16.91
N VAL A 263 -10.40 -8.58 -15.67
CA VAL A 263 -10.84 -7.38 -14.95
C VAL A 263 -10.34 -6.12 -15.65
N PHE A 264 -9.08 -6.13 -16.09
CA PHE A 264 -8.49 -5.00 -16.79
C PHE A 264 -9.28 -4.69 -18.08
N ASP A 265 -9.64 -5.70 -18.86
CA ASP A 265 -10.27 -5.50 -20.16
C ASP A 265 -11.80 -5.29 -20.09
N ASN A 266 -12.50 -5.84 -19.11
CA ASN A 266 -13.95 -5.88 -19.09
C ASN A 266 -14.61 -5.13 -17.93
N VAL A 267 -13.89 -4.91 -16.80
CA VAL A 267 -14.48 -4.34 -15.58
C VAL A 267 -14.02 -2.90 -15.34
N LEU A 268 -12.74 -2.61 -15.60
CA LEU A 268 -12.20 -1.27 -15.35
C LEU A 268 -12.74 -0.25 -16.35
N GLN A 269 -13.05 0.95 -15.86
CA GLN A 269 -13.45 2.07 -16.70
C GLN A 269 -12.28 2.56 -17.58
N PRO A 270 -12.54 3.14 -18.76
CA PRO A 270 -11.49 3.56 -19.70
C PRO A 270 -10.42 4.48 -19.08
N HIS A 271 -10.82 5.40 -18.18
CA HIS A 271 -9.89 6.28 -17.50
C HIS A 271 -9.00 5.54 -16.46
N GLN A 272 -9.50 4.49 -15.80
CA GLN A 272 -8.73 3.68 -14.87
C GLN A 272 -7.71 2.82 -15.60
N ARG A 273 -8.13 2.18 -16.71
CA ARG A 273 -7.21 1.45 -17.61
C ARG A 273 -6.10 2.35 -18.13
N GLY A 274 -6.45 3.54 -18.60
CA GLY A 274 -5.45 4.48 -19.11
C GLY A 274 -4.39 4.84 -18.08
N ARG A 275 -4.79 5.13 -16.83
CA ARG A 275 -3.83 5.42 -15.74
C ARG A 275 -2.88 4.25 -15.45
N ILE A 276 -3.40 3.03 -15.42
CA ILE A 276 -2.60 1.82 -15.20
C ILE A 276 -1.68 1.57 -16.40
N ALA A 277 -2.20 1.66 -17.62
CA ALA A 277 -1.42 1.45 -18.84
C ALA A 277 -0.26 2.44 -18.97
N VAL A 278 -0.49 3.72 -18.66
CA VAL A 278 0.57 4.75 -18.66
C VAL A 278 1.62 4.47 -17.58
N ALA A 279 1.19 4.10 -16.36
CA ALA A 279 2.13 3.82 -15.27
C ALA A 279 3.00 2.58 -15.54
N LEU A 280 2.45 1.58 -16.23
CA LEU A 280 3.19 0.37 -16.62
C LEU A 280 3.99 0.55 -17.94
N GLY A 281 3.94 1.75 -18.57
CA GLY A 281 4.62 2.00 -19.83
C GLY A 281 4.02 1.28 -21.04
N LEU A 282 2.78 0.76 -20.93
CA LEU A 282 2.09 0.06 -22.02
C LEU A 282 1.55 1.02 -23.09
N LYS A 283 1.35 2.27 -22.71
CA LYS A 283 0.85 3.32 -23.60
C LYS A 283 1.60 4.62 -23.32
N GLU A 284 2.21 5.17 -24.35
CA GLU A 284 2.72 6.52 -24.33
C GLU A 284 1.59 7.51 -24.61
N ASP A 285 1.09 8.15 -23.57
CA ASP A 285 0.07 9.19 -23.69
C ASP A 285 0.61 10.52 -23.16
N LEU A 286 1.38 11.18 -24.01
CA LEU A 286 2.07 12.45 -23.69
C LEU A 286 1.11 13.64 -23.55
N LYS A 287 -0.11 13.55 -24.08
CA LYS A 287 -1.08 14.66 -24.12
C LYS A 287 -2.37 14.39 -23.33
N GLY A 288 -2.60 13.13 -22.88
CA GLY A 288 -3.79 12.73 -22.14
C GLY A 288 -3.46 12.37 -20.70
N MET A 289 -3.75 11.13 -20.31
CA MET A 289 -3.64 10.68 -18.91
C MET A 289 -2.20 10.65 -18.37
N GLY A 290 -1.19 10.51 -19.23
CA GLY A 290 0.24 10.58 -18.89
C GLY A 290 0.80 11.98 -18.82
N TYR A 291 0.04 12.99 -19.24
CA TYR A 291 0.51 14.37 -19.32
C TYR A 291 1.07 14.88 -17.98
N ASN A 292 0.33 14.69 -16.88
CA ASN A 292 0.72 15.18 -15.57
C ASN A 292 2.06 14.58 -15.10
N VAL A 293 2.23 13.26 -15.28
CA VAL A 293 3.46 12.54 -14.90
C VAL A 293 4.63 12.99 -15.79
N ASN A 294 4.39 13.13 -17.09
CA ASN A 294 5.42 13.56 -18.01
C ASN A 294 5.90 14.99 -17.72
N GLN A 295 4.96 15.92 -17.48
CA GLN A 295 5.28 17.29 -17.10
C GLN A 295 6.01 17.35 -15.74
N ALA A 296 5.60 16.52 -14.77
CA ALA A 296 6.29 16.42 -13.49
C ALA A 296 7.73 15.91 -13.64
N LYS A 297 7.98 14.91 -14.49
CA LYS A 297 9.33 14.43 -14.80
C LYS A 297 10.18 15.51 -15.48
N ILE A 298 9.60 16.26 -16.41
CA ILE A 298 10.29 17.40 -17.08
C ILE A 298 10.63 18.47 -16.04
N ALA A 299 9.70 18.81 -15.14
CA ALA A 299 9.93 19.79 -14.09
C ALA A 299 11.10 19.36 -13.17
N ILE A 300 11.08 18.13 -12.65
CA ILE A 300 12.14 17.58 -11.79
C ILE A 300 13.48 17.57 -12.55
N GLY A 301 13.50 17.07 -13.78
CA GLY A 301 14.71 17.00 -14.59
C GLY A 301 15.31 18.38 -14.88
N SER A 302 14.47 19.40 -15.03
CA SER A 302 14.90 20.78 -15.28
C SER A 302 15.55 21.45 -14.07
N GLY A 303 15.34 20.92 -12.86
CA GLY A 303 15.95 21.42 -11.62
C GLY A 303 17.43 21.08 -11.46
N GLY A 304 17.94 20.04 -12.15
CA GLY A 304 19.35 19.63 -12.04
C GLY A 304 19.77 19.31 -10.60
N LEU A 305 21.04 19.62 -10.24
CA LEU A 305 21.57 19.31 -8.90
C LEU A 305 21.07 20.27 -7.82
N THR A 306 21.07 21.58 -8.08
CA THR A 306 20.82 22.62 -7.07
C THR A 306 19.46 23.30 -7.20
N GLY A 307 18.72 23.00 -8.24
CA GLY A 307 17.43 23.64 -8.54
C GLY A 307 17.57 25.00 -9.23
N LYS A 308 16.40 25.54 -9.63
CA LYS A 308 16.31 26.87 -10.26
C LYS A 308 16.21 28.02 -9.25
N GLY A 309 15.98 27.70 -7.98
CA GLY A 309 15.75 28.66 -6.90
C GLY A 309 14.28 28.72 -6.47
N PHE A 310 14.06 29.15 -5.22
CA PHE A 310 12.73 29.26 -4.63
C PHE A 310 11.83 30.19 -5.44
N LEU A 311 10.64 29.77 -5.80
CA LEU A 311 9.67 30.47 -6.66
C LEU A 311 10.18 30.84 -8.06
N GLN A 312 11.26 30.18 -8.54
CA GLN A 312 11.83 30.42 -9.88
C GLN A 312 11.62 29.22 -10.83
N GLY A 313 10.83 28.25 -10.44
CA GLY A 313 10.45 27.12 -11.30
C GLY A 313 9.67 27.59 -12.52
N THR A 314 10.11 27.25 -13.72
CA THR A 314 9.45 27.66 -14.97
C THR A 314 8.23 26.80 -15.27
N GLN A 315 8.31 25.50 -15.08
CA GLN A 315 7.21 24.55 -15.33
C GLN A 315 6.09 24.72 -14.29
N THR A 316 6.48 24.85 -13.02
CA THR A 316 5.55 25.01 -11.90
C THR A 316 4.92 26.39 -11.90
N LYS A 317 5.66 27.47 -12.13
CA LYS A 317 5.14 28.85 -12.16
C LYS A 317 4.15 29.08 -13.31
N LEU A 318 4.34 28.45 -14.45
CA LEU A 318 3.44 28.52 -15.60
C LEU A 318 2.29 27.52 -15.52
N SER A 319 2.19 26.76 -14.41
CA SER A 319 1.13 25.78 -14.17
C SER A 319 1.02 24.69 -15.25
N TYR A 320 2.16 24.29 -15.85
CA TYR A 320 2.20 23.22 -16.83
C TYR A 320 1.94 21.84 -16.19
N VAL A 321 2.17 21.70 -14.87
CA VAL A 321 1.85 20.49 -14.12
C VAL A 321 0.50 20.69 -13.43
N PRO A 322 -0.59 20.05 -13.91
CA PRO A 322 -1.88 20.09 -13.22
C PRO A 322 -1.76 19.49 -11.81
N GLU A 323 -2.50 20.06 -10.84
CA GLU A 323 -2.52 19.62 -9.44
C GLU A 323 -1.13 19.63 -8.76
N GLN A 324 -0.24 20.53 -9.20
CA GLN A 324 1.11 20.66 -8.63
C GLN A 324 1.12 21.02 -7.15
N ASP A 325 0.10 21.76 -6.66
CA ASP A 325 0.01 22.19 -5.27
C ASP A 325 -0.51 21.07 -4.35
N THR A 326 -1.14 20.05 -4.90
CA THR A 326 -1.77 18.95 -4.17
C THR A 326 -0.99 17.66 -4.36
N ASP A 327 -1.31 16.89 -5.38
CA ASP A 327 -0.81 15.52 -5.57
C ASP A 327 0.61 15.48 -6.13
N PHE A 328 1.01 16.51 -6.88
CA PHE A 328 2.31 16.59 -7.55
C PHE A 328 3.30 17.57 -6.89
N ILE A 329 3.07 17.98 -5.63
CA ILE A 329 3.91 18.98 -4.95
C ILE A 329 5.41 18.63 -4.96
N PHE A 330 5.77 17.36 -4.95
CA PHE A 330 7.16 16.93 -4.99
C PHE A 330 7.86 17.37 -6.28
N CYS A 331 7.16 17.55 -7.41
CA CYS A 331 7.78 18.08 -8.64
C CYS A 331 8.23 19.52 -8.49
N THR A 332 7.50 20.33 -7.71
CA THR A 332 7.88 21.72 -7.39
C THR A 332 9.16 21.74 -6.57
N VAL A 333 9.28 20.87 -5.57
CA VAL A 333 10.52 20.72 -4.80
C VAL A 333 11.68 20.31 -5.72
N GLY A 334 11.43 19.37 -6.64
CA GLY A 334 12.46 18.91 -7.60
C GLY A 334 12.91 20.01 -8.56
N GLU A 335 12.00 20.86 -9.05
CA GLU A 335 12.34 21.96 -9.96
C GLU A 335 13.06 23.09 -9.23
N GLU A 336 12.56 23.51 -8.06
CA GLU A 336 13.07 24.68 -7.33
C GLU A 336 14.36 24.41 -6.56
N HIS A 337 14.49 23.22 -5.95
CA HIS A 337 15.60 22.87 -5.06
C HIS A 337 16.49 21.74 -5.63
N GLY A 338 16.15 21.20 -6.78
CA GLY A 338 16.93 20.20 -7.50
C GLY A 338 17.06 18.87 -6.77
N PHE A 339 18.06 18.11 -7.18
CA PHE A 339 18.36 16.80 -6.59
C PHE A 339 18.73 16.89 -5.10
N LEU A 340 19.52 17.88 -4.71
CA LEU A 340 19.95 18.04 -3.31
C LEU A 340 18.76 18.35 -2.38
N GLY A 341 17.87 19.27 -2.78
CA GLY A 341 16.70 19.62 -1.99
C GLY A 341 15.70 18.46 -1.93
N SER A 342 15.47 17.77 -3.04
CA SER A 342 14.61 16.56 -3.06
C SER A 342 15.15 15.45 -2.15
N THR A 343 16.46 15.20 -2.22
CA THR A 343 17.12 14.19 -1.36
C THR A 343 17.04 14.58 0.11
N ALA A 344 17.27 15.84 0.45
CA ALA A 344 17.17 16.33 1.83
C ALA A 344 15.75 16.16 2.37
N LEU A 345 14.72 16.46 1.56
CA LEU A 345 13.33 16.24 1.93
C LEU A 345 13.01 14.76 2.18
N LEU A 346 13.45 13.87 1.28
CA LEU A 346 13.24 12.43 1.43
C LEU A 346 13.95 11.88 2.67
N LEU A 347 15.17 12.33 2.95
CA LEU A 347 15.91 11.97 4.16
C LEU A 347 15.20 12.47 5.41
N PHE A 348 14.65 13.68 5.40
CA PHE A 348 13.85 14.20 6.51
C PHE A 348 12.62 13.31 6.80
N TYR A 349 11.87 12.93 5.75
CA TYR A 349 10.74 11.99 5.93
C TYR A 349 11.19 10.61 6.42
N LEU A 350 12.29 10.10 5.88
CA LEU A 350 12.83 8.82 6.33
C LEU A 350 13.18 8.86 7.82
N LEU A 351 13.88 9.90 8.27
CA LEU A 351 14.22 10.09 9.68
C LEU A 351 12.98 10.24 10.55
N LEU A 352 11.96 10.98 10.09
CA LEU A 352 10.69 11.13 10.79
C LEU A 352 9.96 9.78 10.95
N ILE A 353 9.86 9.00 9.89
CA ILE A 353 9.22 7.67 9.90
C ILE A 353 9.99 6.70 10.80
N LEU A 354 11.32 6.66 10.69
CA LEU A 354 12.16 5.86 11.58
C LEU A 354 12.00 6.29 13.04
N ARG A 355 11.83 7.59 13.29
CA ARG A 355 11.55 8.10 14.63
C ARG A 355 10.21 7.63 15.15
N PHE A 356 9.16 7.58 14.31
CA PHE A 356 7.87 7.02 14.73
C PHE A 356 7.99 5.55 15.15
N PHE A 357 8.67 4.71 14.36
CA PHE A 357 8.87 3.31 14.72
C PHE A 357 9.72 3.15 15.99
N TYR A 358 10.79 3.94 16.14
CA TYR A 358 11.57 3.94 17.36
C TYR A 358 10.76 4.34 18.60
N LEU A 359 9.93 5.39 18.49
CA LEU A 359 9.05 5.82 19.58
C LEU A 359 7.95 4.79 19.87
N ALA A 360 7.44 4.12 18.86
CA ALA A 360 6.45 3.04 19.00
C ALA A 360 7.03 1.83 19.74
N GLU A 361 8.27 1.40 19.43
CA GLU A 361 8.91 0.26 20.10
C GLU A 361 9.16 0.51 21.59
N ARG A 362 9.39 1.74 22.00
CA ARG A 362 9.63 2.06 23.40
C ARG A 362 8.36 2.20 24.24
N GLN A 363 7.15 2.10 23.62
CA GLN A 363 5.90 2.19 24.37
C GLN A 363 5.71 0.98 25.28
N VAL A 364 5.24 1.23 26.51
CA VAL A 364 4.99 0.20 27.52
C VAL A 364 3.68 -0.54 27.22
N ASN A 365 2.67 0.19 26.76
CA ASN A 365 1.35 -0.34 26.44
C ASN A 365 1.24 -0.71 24.96
N ALA A 366 0.49 -1.78 24.67
CA ALA A 366 0.20 -2.16 23.31
C ALA A 366 -0.58 -1.07 22.55
N PHE A 367 -1.44 -0.30 23.24
CA PHE A 367 -2.17 0.82 22.64
C PHE A 367 -1.24 1.84 21.98
N GLY A 368 -0.27 2.37 22.73
CA GLY A 368 0.68 3.35 22.19
C GLY A 368 1.59 2.77 21.11
N ARG A 369 2.01 1.51 21.28
CA ARG A 369 2.86 0.83 20.28
C ARG A 369 2.12 0.64 18.97
N VAL A 370 0.93 0.05 18.98
CA VAL A 370 0.12 -0.19 17.78
C VAL A 370 -0.22 1.12 17.09
N TYR A 371 -0.68 2.12 17.84
CA TYR A 371 -1.00 3.42 17.26
C TYR A 371 0.21 4.07 16.59
N GLY A 372 1.38 4.04 17.24
CA GLY A 372 2.62 4.56 16.68
C GLY A 372 3.05 3.85 15.40
N TYR A 373 2.90 2.52 15.34
CA TYR A 373 3.12 1.76 14.11
C TYR A 373 2.13 2.12 13.01
N CYS A 374 0.84 2.33 13.34
CA CYS A 374 -0.15 2.80 12.37
C CYS A 374 0.23 4.17 11.80
N VAL A 375 0.64 5.13 12.65
CA VAL A 375 1.12 6.45 12.22
C VAL A 375 2.31 6.31 11.26
N GLY A 376 3.36 5.61 11.68
CA GLY A 376 4.55 5.41 10.85
C GLY A 376 4.25 4.75 9.52
N SER A 377 3.39 3.73 9.51
CA SER A 377 2.99 3.02 8.30
C SER A 377 2.16 3.88 7.34
N ILE A 378 1.24 4.70 7.85
CA ILE A 378 0.46 5.65 7.04
C ILE A 378 1.38 6.69 6.39
N PHE A 379 2.31 7.28 7.16
CA PHE A 379 3.28 8.25 6.62
C PHE A 379 4.19 7.63 5.56
N LEU A 380 4.68 6.41 5.82
CA LEU A 380 5.50 5.66 4.86
C LEU A 380 4.74 5.43 3.55
N PHE A 381 3.49 5.01 3.63
CA PHE A 381 2.67 4.74 2.46
C PHE A 381 2.40 6.01 1.65
N HIS A 382 2.01 7.11 2.31
CA HIS A 382 1.81 8.40 1.64
C HIS A 382 3.07 8.89 0.94
N LEU A 383 4.23 8.82 1.60
CA LEU A 383 5.52 9.19 1.00
C LEU A 383 5.85 8.33 -0.21
N ALA A 384 5.81 7.00 -0.05
CA ALA A 384 6.19 6.07 -1.10
C ALA A 384 5.30 6.18 -2.34
N VAL A 385 3.98 6.30 -2.14
CA VAL A 385 3.03 6.40 -3.25
C VAL A 385 3.06 7.78 -3.90
N ASN A 386 3.11 8.87 -3.13
CA ASN A 386 3.19 10.22 -3.71
C ASN A 386 4.45 10.40 -4.56
N VAL A 387 5.61 10.09 -4.01
CA VAL A 387 6.88 10.19 -4.75
C VAL A 387 6.91 9.21 -5.93
N GLY A 388 6.46 7.97 -5.72
CA GLY A 388 6.36 6.97 -6.78
C GLY A 388 5.45 7.40 -7.93
N MET A 389 4.33 8.05 -7.64
CA MET A 389 3.39 8.60 -8.62
C MET A 389 4.02 9.74 -9.43
N VAL A 390 4.69 10.67 -8.78
CA VAL A 390 5.37 11.81 -9.43
C VAL A 390 6.52 11.33 -10.33
N LEU A 391 7.24 10.29 -9.92
CA LEU A 391 8.29 9.65 -10.71
C LEU A 391 7.74 8.69 -11.79
N GLY A 392 6.43 8.41 -11.79
CA GLY A 392 5.80 7.51 -12.74
C GLY A 392 6.09 6.03 -12.47
N LEU A 393 6.43 5.66 -11.23
CA LEU A 393 6.63 4.26 -10.79
C LEU A 393 5.31 3.61 -10.34
N VAL A 394 4.31 4.43 -10.00
CA VAL A 394 2.99 4.01 -9.53
C VAL A 394 1.94 4.81 -10.31
N PRO A 395 0.76 4.23 -10.61
CA PRO A 395 -0.34 4.97 -11.24
C PRO A 395 -0.74 6.21 -10.44
N VAL A 396 -1.21 7.25 -11.15
CA VAL A 396 -1.72 8.47 -10.51
C VAL A 396 -3.03 8.17 -9.81
N ILE A 397 -3.02 8.16 -8.48
CA ILE A 397 -4.17 7.83 -7.63
C ILE A 397 -4.57 8.94 -6.66
N GLY A 398 -3.88 10.09 -6.70
CA GLY A 398 -4.28 11.28 -5.92
C GLY A 398 -4.05 11.13 -4.41
N ILE A 399 -2.83 10.83 -3.98
CA ILE A 399 -2.46 10.73 -2.58
C ILE A 399 -1.56 11.90 -2.20
N PRO A 400 -1.95 12.74 -1.20
CA PRO A 400 -1.18 13.91 -0.82
C PRO A 400 0.09 13.54 -0.06
N LEU A 401 1.13 14.37 -0.18
CA LEU A 401 2.35 14.29 0.63
C LEU A 401 2.07 14.94 2.00
N PRO A 402 2.26 14.23 3.14
CA PRO A 402 1.94 14.73 4.48
C PRO A 402 2.60 16.08 4.77
N PHE A 403 1.82 17.06 5.24
CA PHE A 403 2.24 18.43 5.57
C PHE A 403 2.76 19.31 4.42
N PHE A 404 3.08 18.75 3.26
CA PHE A 404 3.55 19.49 2.10
C PHE A 404 2.43 19.83 1.11
N SER A 405 1.57 18.86 0.81
CA SER A 405 0.46 19.07 -0.12
C SER A 405 -0.54 20.09 0.41
N TYR A 406 -1.02 20.96 -0.48
CA TYR A 406 -2.10 21.87 -0.17
C TYR A 406 -3.40 21.10 0.10
N GLY A 407 -4.02 21.36 1.27
CA GLY A 407 -5.31 20.73 1.61
C GLY A 407 -5.60 20.83 3.11
N GLY A 408 -6.73 21.48 3.47
CA GLY A 408 -7.12 21.66 4.86
C GLY A 408 -7.40 20.34 5.59
N SER A 409 -8.20 19.45 4.98
CA SER A 409 -8.55 18.14 5.57
C SER A 409 -7.33 17.25 5.75
N SER A 410 -6.43 17.22 4.77
CA SER A 410 -5.19 16.45 4.83
C SER A 410 -4.27 16.98 5.93
N LEU A 411 -4.06 18.31 6.00
CA LEU A 411 -3.25 18.95 7.04
C LEU A 411 -3.78 18.61 8.43
N TRP A 412 -5.10 18.72 8.65
CA TRP A 412 -5.71 18.37 9.93
C TRP A 412 -5.60 16.89 10.24
N GLY A 413 -5.86 16.03 9.25
CA GLY A 413 -5.75 14.58 9.41
C GLY A 413 -4.36 14.16 9.88
N PHE A 414 -3.30 14.64 9.22
CA PHE A 414 -1.93 14.34 9.63
C PHE A 414 -1.53 15.01 10.94
N THR A 415 -2.02 16.22 11.21
CA THR A 415 -1.77 16.90 12.48
C THR A 415 -2.38 16.11 13.64
N ILE A 416 -3.64 15.73 13.56
CA ILE A 416 -4.30 14.96 14.61
C ILE A 416 -3.62 13.59 14.77
N LEU A 417 -3.35 12.88 13.66
CA LEU A 417 -2.70 11.58 13.67
C LEU A 417 -1.35 11.63 14.39
N LEU A 418 -0.54 12.63 14.08
CA LEU A 418 0.78 12.83 14.67
C LEU A 418 0.71 13.22 16.14
N PHE A 419 -0.10 14.24 16.48
CA PHE A 419 -0.07 14.81 17.82
C PHE A 419 -0.77 13.95 18.87
N ILE A 420 -1.74 13.10 18.49
CA ILE A 420 -2.21 12.01 19.37
C ILE A 420 -1.05 11.10 19.73
N PHE A 421 -0.19 10.71 18.77
CA PHE A 421 0.96 9.87 19.06
C PHE A 421 1.99 10.57 19.96
N VAL A 422 2.27 11.84 19.70
CA VAL A 422 3.17 12.65 20.56
C VAL A 422 2.62 12.73 21.99
N ARG A 423 1.31 12.90 22.16
CA ARG A 423 0.67 12.94 23.48
C ARG A 423 0.74 11.60 24.20
N ILE A 424 0.53 10.48 23.47
CA ILE A 424 0.69 9.12 24.01
C ILE A 424 2.15 8.89 24.47
N ASP A 425 3.13 9.31 23.67
CA ASP A 425 4.54 9.14 24.02
C ASP A 425 4.96 10.01 25.23
N ALA A 426 4.38 11.21 25.36
CA ALA A 426 4.63 12.07 26.53
C ALA A 426 4.11 11.45 27.84
N ASP A 427 2.99 10.74 27.80
CA ASP A 427 2.37 10.12 29.00
C ASP A 427 3.07 8.84 29.45
N ARG A 428 3.87 8.21 28.60
CA ARG A 428 4.62 6.98 28.88
C ARG A 428 5.41 7.03 30.20
N LYS A 429 5.99 8.16 30.53
CA LYS A 429 6.77 8.32 31.79
C LYS A 429 5.90 8.16 33.02
N ARG A 430 4.65 8.61 32.99
CA ARG A 430 3.69 8.48 34.08
C ARG A 430 3.30 7.01 34.31
N GLU A 431 3.08 6.27 33.23
CA GLU A 431 2.76 4.84 33.30
C GLU A 431 3.90 4.00 33.87
N HIS A 432 5.16 4.34 33.55
CA HIS A 432 6.32 3.69 34.16
C HIS A 432 6.39 3.89 35.67
N SER A 433 6.12 5.10 36.15
CA SER A 433 6.10 5.42 37.57
C SER A 433 5.00 4.68 38.33
N GLN A 434 3.81 4.51 37.72
CA GLN A 434 2.68 3.81 38.35
C GLN A 434 2.84 2.28 38.41
N ARG A 435 3.65 1.67 37.55
CA ARG A 435 3.92 0.22 37.57
C ARG A 435 5.11 -0.17 38.45
N SER A 436 5.89 0.78 38.92
CA SER A 436 7.00 0.55 39.83
C SER A 436 6.61 0.61 41.33
N PHE A 437 5.35 0.82 41.61
CA PHE A 437 4.67 0.69 42.91
C PHE A 437 3.67 -0.47 42.87
#